data_6a4454199dbca439d059754629c4c9a4
#
_entry.id   6a4454199dbca439d059754629c4c9a4
#
_cell.length_a   1.000
_cell.length_b   1.000
_cell.length_c   1.000
_cell.angle_alpha   90.00
_cell.angle_beta   90.00
_cell.angle_gamma   90.00
#
_symmetry.space_group_name_H-M   'P 1'
#
loop_
_entity.id
_entity.type
_entity.pdbx_description
1 polymer ?
#
loop_
_entity_poly.entity_id
_entity_poly.type
_entity_poly.pdbx_seq_one_letter_code
_entity_poly.pdbx_strand_id
1 'polypeptide(L)'
;MTDLKPGGTPDLAAGSEVTGPSGDLAEWRAWASATGPADRARAEEGVRRAYRLAGLAEPERVVWAGSPRAAVALLREQDEDRGPSVRDAVRSAPWAAVRRRLHAELGPAGWSAHWTATGGRLWPSTQALVDRIRTGVIEELAGGDTGKEAAEVRLILLDAVLGQHDAPWLAAFPADDGPVDALSAVCRSAGWWWPFARVAVLSERPSALHRDEAGRLDHGDGPALAYPDGFALHAWRGMPVPAAFLAELPTLTPERIRAEENAELRRVMLEYYGYDRYLTDSGARPLHRDETGTLWRIDLAADEPVVMVEVLNSTPEPDGTHRTYWLRVPPSTRTARAGVAWTFGLDAEAYAPERQT
;
A
#
# COMPACT_ATOMS: atom_id res chain seq x y z
N MET A 1 38.59 41.20 48.41
CA MET A 1 37.48 41.75 47.57
C MET A 1 38.00 41.75 46.14
N THR A 2 37.69 40.70 45.40
CA THR A 2 38.09 40.59 44.01
C THR A 2 36.86 40.08 43.27
N ASP A 3 36.30 40.96 42.46
CA ASP A 3 35.12 40.75 41.66
C ASP A 3 35.38 39.71 40.57
N LEU A 4 34.62 38.63 40.56
CA LEU A 4 34.52 37.66 39.45
C LEU A 4 33.35 38.07 38.55
N LYS A 5 33.66 38.52 37.34
CA LYS A 5 32.71 38.68 36.21
C LYS A 5 32.15 37.33 35.80
N PRO A 6 30.85 37.21 35.50
CA PRO A 6 30.27 36.02 34.91
C PRO A 6 30.66 35.93 33.43
N GLY A 7 31.19 34.74 33.05
CA GLY A 7 31.54 34.40 31.67
C GLY A 7 30.31 34.29 30.77
N GLY A 8 30.42 34.90 29.59
CA GLY A 8 29.41 34.85 28.54
C GLY A 8 29.19 33.44 28.01
N THR A 9 27.94 33.10 27.83
CA THR A 9 27.46 31.92 27.09
C THR A 9 27.92 32.05 25.64
N PRO A 10 28.48 31.00 25.04
CA PRO A 10 28.74 31.03 23.61
C PRO A 10 27.41 30.98 22.83
N ASP A 11 27.28 31.99 22.01
CA ASP A 11 26.24 32.11 20.98
C ASP A 11 26.32 30.89 20.04
N LEU A 12 25.34 30.00 20.13
CA LEU A 12 25.19 28.88 19.21
C LEU A 12 24.71 29.43 17.87
N ALA A 13 25.69 29.66 17.02
CA ALA A 13 25.56 30.13 15.65
C ALA A 13 24.43 29.45 14.89
N ALA A 14 23.71 30.28 14.14
CA ALA A 14 22.77 30.05 13.08
C ALA A 14 22.94 28.67 12.42
N GLY A 15 22.01 27.77 12.71
CA GLY A 15 21.79 26.59 11.87
C GLY A 15 21.41 27.04 10.49
N SER A 16 22.15 26.58 9.48
CA SER A 16 21.79 26.71 8.08
C SER A 16 20.34 26.23 7.93
N GLU A 17 19.46 27.09 7.47
CA GLU A 17 18.13 26.69 7.01
C GLU A 17 18.32 25.65 5.92
N VAL A 18 18.13 24.38 6.26
CA VAL A 18 17.97 23.32 5.26
C VAL A 18 16.75 23.73 4.46
N THR A 19 16.94 24.11 3.20
CA THR A 19 15.85 24.37 2.27
C THR A 19 14.83 23.24 2.41
N GLY A 20 13.60 23.60 2.75
CA GLY A 20 12.53 22.66 3.11
C GLY A 20 12.30 21.58 2.05
N PRO A 21 11.54 20.54 2.38
CA PRO A 21 11.31 19.39 1.50
C PRO A 21 10.77 19.84 0.14
N SER A 22 11.10 19.09 -0.89
CA SER A 22 10.72 19.29 -2.29
C SER A 22 9.20 19.25 -2.49
N GLY A 23 8.49 20.31 -2.20
CA GLY A 23 7.03 20.41 -2.33
C GLY A 23 6.24 19.96 -1.10
N ASP A 24 4.94 20.23 -1.14
CA ASP A 24 4.01 19.79 -0.09
C ASP A 24 3.90 18.25 -0.08
N LEU A 25 3.97 17.64 1.09
CA LEU A 25 3.78 16.19 1.27
C LEU A 25 2.44 15.70 0.69
N ALA A 26 1.41 16.55 0.72
CA ALA A 26 0.12 16.26 0.09
C ALA A 26 0.22 16.13 -1.43
N GLU A 27 1.04 16.95 -2.08
CA GLU A 27 1.31 16.84 -3.52
C GLU A 27 2.02 15.52 -3.86
N TRP A 28 3.07 15.15 -3.08
CA TRP A 28 3.76 13.89 -3.29
C TRP A 28 2.85 12.67 -3.09
N ARG A 29 1.94 12.75 -2.12
CA ARG A 29 0.89 11.72 -1.93
C ARG A 29 -0.04 11.64 -3.14
N ALA A 30 -0.45 12.78 -3.67
CA ALA A 30 -1.28 12.83 -4.87
C ALA A 30 -0.56 12.21 -6.07
N TRP A 31 0.73 12.53 -6.28
CA TRP A 31 1.51 11.93 -7.36
C TRP A 31 1.70 10.42 -7.19
N ALA A 32 2.01 9.95 -5.99
CA ALA A 32 2.15 8.50 -5.70
C ALA A 32 0.86 7.71 -5.96
N SER A 33 -0.29 8.36 -5.91
CA SER A 33 -1.62 7.76 -6.10
C SER A 33 -2.29 8.22 -7.40
N ALA A 34 -1.56 8.92 -8.26
CA ALA A 34 -2.13 9.47 -9.48
C ALA A 34 -2.60 8.37 -10.43
N THR A 35 -3.79 8.56 -11.00
CA THR A 35 -4.40 7.71 -12.02
C THR A 35 -4.63 8.48 -13.31
N GLY A 36 -4.95 7.77 -14.39
CA GLY A 36 -5.20 8.35 -15.70
C GLY A 36 -3.95 8.43 -16.59
N PRO A 37 -4.05 9.00 -17.78
CA PRO A 37 -2.99 9.01 -18.76
C PRO A 37 -1.70 9.63 -18.24
N ALA A 38 -0.56 9.08 -18.63
CA ALA A 38 0.75 9.69 -18.40
C ALA A 38 0.89 10.99 -19.20
N ASP A 39 1.60 11.98 -18.63
CA ASP A 39 2.13 13.10 -19.44
C ASP A 39 3.41 12.62 -20.14
N ARG A 40 3.21 11.97 -21.29
CA ARG A 40 4.30 11.33 -22.05
C ARG A 40 5.40 12.30 -22.42
N ALA A 41 5.05 13.49 -22.89
CA ALA A 41 6.04 14.49 -23.32
C ALA A 41 6.96 14.90 -22.17
N ARG A 42 6.39 15.18 -21.00
CA ARG A 42 7.14 15.55 -19.80
C ARG A 42 7.95 14.39 -19.25
N ALA A 43 7.40 13.18 -19.28
CA ALA A 43 8.10 11.97 -18.82
C ALA A 43 9.32 11.67 -19.70
N GLU A 44 9.17 11.73 -21.03
CA GLU A 44 10.26 11.50 -21.99
C GLU A 44 11.38 12.53 -21.84
N GLU A 45 11.05 13.81 -21.68
CA GLU A 45 12.07 14.85 -21.43
C GLU A 45 12.76 14.61 -20.08
N GLY A 46 12.03 14.22 -19.03
CA GLY A 46 12.62 13.83 -17.74
C GLY A 46 13.60 12.67 -17.86
N VAL A 47 13.24 11.63 -18.63
CA VAL A 47 14.11 10.49 -18.92
C VAL A 47 15.36 10.95 -19.67
N ARG A 48 15.23 11.70 -20.80
CA ARG A 48 16.37 12.20 -21.57
C ARG A 48 17.30 13.05 -20.72
N ARG A 49 16.73 13.91 -19.89
CA ARG A 49 17.50 14.74 -18.95
C ARG A 49 18.26 13.89 -17.91
N ALA A 50 17.65 12.80 -17.38
CA ALA A 50 18.36 11.91 -16.47
C ALA A 50 19.58 11.25 -17.13
N TYR A 51 19.49 10.85 -18.41
CA TYR A 51 20.64 10.32 -19.15
C TYR A 51 21.73 11.39 -19.35
N ARG A 52 21.37 12.60 -19.80
CA ARG A 52 22.33 13.70 -19.96
C ARG A 52 23.07 14.00 -18.65
N LEU A 53 22.35 14.08 -17.55
CA LEU A 53 22.94 14.36 -16.23
C LEU A 53 23.82 13.23 -15.71
N ALA A 54 23.57 11.99 -16.15
CA ALA A 54 24.44 10.85 -15.91
C ALA A 54 25.64 10.75 -16.84
N GLY A 55 25.82 11.71 -17.78
CA GLY A 55 26.88 11.69 -18.78
C GLY A 55 26.72 10.64 -19.87
N LEU A 56 25.50 10.16 -20.08
CA LEU A 56 25.15 9.14 -21.07
C LEU A 56 24.52 9.77 -22.31
N ALA A 57 24.66 9.08 -23.46
CA ALA A 57 23.85 9.38 -24.63
C ALA A 57 22.35 9.14 -24.29
N GLU A 58 21.50 9.99 -24.85
CA GLU A 58 20.06 9.80 -24.72
C GLU A 58 19.62 8.50 -25.40
N PRO A 59 18.53 7.85 -24.90
CA PRO A 59 18.02 6.64 -25.55
C PRO A 59 17.54 6.97 -26.97
N GLU A 60 17.91 6.12 -27.92
CA GLU A 60 17.52 6.24 -29.32
C GLU A 60 16.00 6.13 -29.49
N ARG A 61 15.36 5.31 -28.66
CA ARG A 61 13.91 5.06 -28.65
C ARG A 61 13.35 5.13 -27.25
N VAL A 62 12.15 5.70 -27.14
CA VAL A 62 11.30 5.61 -25.95
C VAL A 62 10.07 4.81 -26.32
N VAL A 63 9.82 3.73 -25.60
CA VAL A 63 8.71 2.80 -25.83
C VAL A 63 7.73 2.88 -24.68
N TRP A 64 6.45 2.95 -24.97
CA TRP A 64 5.39 2.98 -23.97
C TRP A 64 4.66 1.66 -23.88
N ALA A 65 4.44 1.21 -22.67
CA ALA A 65 3.66 0.03 -22.31
C ALA A 65 2.44 0.44 -21.49
N GLY A 66 1.32 -0.29 -21.61
CA GLY A 66 0.08 0.02 -20.91
C GLY A 66 0.16 -0.19 -19.40
N SER A 67 1.11 -1.02 -18.92
CA SER A 67 1.32 -1.32 -17.51
C SER A 67 2.75 -1.78 -17.25
N PRO A 68 3.19 -1.90 -15.98
CA PRO A 68 4.44 -2.59 -15.63
C PRO A 68 4.48 -4.04 -16.13
N ARG A 69 3.33 -4.73 -16.15
CA ARG A 69 3.22 -6.10 -16.69
C ARG A 69 3.53 -6.14 -18.18
N ALA A 70 2.93 -5.25 -18.97
CA ALA A 70 3.20 -5.18 -20.40
C ALA A 70 4.65 -4.75 -20.71
N ALA A 71 5.24 -3.86 -19.91
CA ALA A 71 6.64 -3.48 -20.04
C ALA A 71 7.58 -4.68 -19.81
N VAL A 72 7.33 -5.48 -18.77
CA VAL A 72 8.10 -6.71 -18.50
C VAL A 72 7.94 -7.73 -19.62
N ALA A 73 6.72 -7.94 -20.13
CA ALA A 73 6.47 -8.84 -21.26
C ALA A 73 7.25 -8.42 -22.51
N LEU A 74 7.19 -7.13 -22.84
CA LEU A 74 7.95 -6.56 -23.96
C LEU A 74 9.47 -6.74 -23.78
N LEU A 75 9.99 -6.57 -22.56
CA LEU A 75 11.42 -6.73 -22.26
C LEU A 75 11.88 -8.18 -22.27
N ARG A 76 10.99 -9.15 -22.06
CA ARG A 76 11.29 -10.58 -22.25
C ARG A 76 11.45 -10.95 -23.73
N GLU A 77 10.70 -10.31 -24.62
CA GLU A 77 10.69 -10.59 -26.05
C GLU A 77 11.82 -9.89 -26.81
N GLN A 78 12.32 -8.74 -26.32
CA GLN A 78 13.28 -7.87 -27.03
C GLN A 78 14.65 -7.85 -26.35
N ASP A 79 15.44 -8.92 -26.46
CA ASP A 79 16.68 -9.05 -25.68
C ASP A 79 17.92 -8.35 -26.29
N GLU A 80 18.09 -8.31 -27.61
CA GLU A 80 19.40 -7.99 -28.22
C GLU A 80 19.64 -6.52 -28.58
N ASP A 81 18.60 -5.69 -28.73
CA ASP A 81 18.73 -4.32 -29.27
C ASP A 81 18.65 -3.19 -28.24
N ARG A 82 18.35 -3.45 -26.98
CA ARG A 82 18.19 -2.43 -25.93
C ARG A 82 19.49 -1.96 -25.30
N GLY A 83 20.54 -2.75 -25.38
CA GLY A 83 21.79 -2.55 -24.67
C GLY A 83 21.70 -2.86 -23.17
N PRO A 84 22.78 -2.67 -22.40
CA PRO A 84 22.78 -2.91 -20.96
C PRO A 84 21.89 -1.93 -20.21
N SER A 85 21.41 -2.35 -19.02
CA SER A 85 20.73 -1.47 -18.08
C SER A 85 21.65 -0.35 -17.61
N VAL A 86 21.16 0.88 -17.63
CA VAL A 86 21.86 2.07 -17.13
C VAL A 86 21.22 2.64 -15.87
N ARG A 87 20.34 1.84 -15.22
CA ARG A 87 19.60 2.21 -14.01
C ARG A 87 20.51 2.77 -12.92
N ASP A 88 21.68 2.16 -12.74
CA ASP A 88 22.62 2.62 -11.72
C ASP A 88 23.10 4.04 -11.96
N ALA A 89 23.41 4.39 -13.20
CA ALA A 89 23.90 5.74 -13.56
C ALA A 89 22.77 6.78 -13.46
N VAL A 90 21.57 6.48 -13.96
CA VAL A 90 20.48 7.46 -14.04
C VAL A 90 19.69 7.60 -12.73
N ARG A 91 19.71 6.59 -11.87
CA ARG A 91 18.89 6.57 -10.63
C ARG A 91 19.68 6.25 -9.36
N SER A 92 20.40 5.11 -9.31
CA SER A 92 20.96 4.63 -8.03
C SER A 92 22.12 5.50 -7.55
N ALA A 93 23.01 5.90 -8.44
CA ALA A 93 24.18 6.72 -8.10
C ALA A 93 23.80 8.15 -7.65
N PRO A 94 22.99 8.92 -8.41
CA PRO A 94 22.54 10.24 -7.96
C PRO A 94 21.75 10.18 -6.65
N TRP A 95 20.87 9.19 -6.52
CA TRP A 95 20.11 8.96 -5.30
C TRP A 95 20.99 8.71 -4.06
N ALA A 96 21.98 7.83 -4.21
CA ALA A 96 22.95 7.56 -3.15
C ALA A 96 23.80 8.79 -2.80
N ALA A 97 24.13 9.64 -3.79
CA ALA A 97 24.86 10.88 -3.57
C ALA A 97 24.07 11.87 -2.72
N VAL A 98 22.79 12.14 -3.07
CA VAL A 98 21.92 13.02 -2.30
C VAL A 98 21.73 12.49 -0.87
N ARG A 99 21.47 11.18 -0.72
CA ARG A 99 21.30 10.58 0.59
C ARG A 99 22.55 10.68 1.47
N ARG A 100 23.74 10.47 0.90
CA ARG A 100 25.00 10.66 1.63
C ARG A 100 25.20 12.11 2.07
N ARG A 101 24.90 13.09 1.19
CA ARG A 101 24.97 14.51 1.51
C ARG A 101 24.04 14.84 2.68
N LEU A 102 22.76 14.48 2.60
CA LEU A 102 21.80 14.72 3.66
C LEU A 102 22.19 14.05 4.99
N HIS A 103 22.74 12.83 4.93
CA HIS A 103 23.26 12.17 6.13
C HIS A 103 24.45 12.92 6.75
N ALA A 104 25.35 13.46 5.92
CA ALA A 104 26.49 14.24 6.40
C ALA A 104 26.03 15.58 7.03
N GLU A 105 25.05 16.24 6.43
CA GLU A 105 24.51 17.53 6.87
C GLU A 105 23.66 17.40 8.14
N LEU A 106 22.76 16.43 8.20
CA LEU A 106 21.78 16.28 9.27
C LEU A 106 22.24 15.37 10.41
N GLY A 107 23.23 14.54 10.17
CA GLY A 107 23.58 13.44 11.08
C GLY A 107 22.50 12.35 11.14
N PRO A 108 22.78 11.21 11.82
CA PRO A 108 21.85 10.07 11.85
C PRO A 108 20.47 10.41 12.46
N ALA A 109 20.46 11.16 13.57
CA ALA A 109 19.21 11.54 14.25
C ALA A 109 18.40 12.56 13.42
N GLY A 110 19.07 13.56 12.85
CA GLY A 110 18.43 14.56 11.98
C GLY A 110 17.88 13.93 10.71
N TRP A 111 18.62 13.01 10.07
CA TRP A 111 18.08 12.24 8.94
C TRP A 111 16.86 11.41 9.30
N SER A 112 16.88 10.71 10.45
CA SER A 112 15.71 9.92 10.89
C SER A 112 14.48 10.80 11.11
N ALA A 113 14.65 11.96 11.76
CA ALA A 113 13.56 12.92 11.96
C ALA A 113 13.04 13.48 10.63
N HIS A 114 13.95 13.88 9.73
CA HIS A 114 13.61 14.37 8.39
C HIS A 114 12.84 13.33 7.57
N TRP A 115 13.33 12.09 7.52
CA TRP A 115 12.64 10.98 6.84
C TRP A 115 11.25 10.75 7.41
N THR A 116 11.11 10.70 8.75
CA THR A 116 9.81 10.52 9.42
C THR A 116 8.83 11.65 9.13
N ALA A 117 9.33 12.88 9.01
CA ALA A 117 8.51 14.04 8.69
C ALA A 117 8.08 14.11 7.22
N THR A 118 8.81 13.46 6.30
CA THR A 118 8.64 13.53 4.85
C THR A 118 8.24 12.17 4.26
N GLY A 119 9.15 11.55 3.53
CA GLY A 119 8.93 10.30 2.78
C GLY A 119 8.48 9.12 3.62
N GLY A 120 8.89 9.05 4.88
CA GLY A 120 8.50 8.00 5.80
C GLY A 120 6.98 7.90 6.01
N ARG A 121 6.24 8.99 5.85
CA ARG A 121 4.77 9.01 5.91
C ARG A 121 4.09 8.41 4.68
N LEU A 122 4.78 8.38 3.56
CA LEU A 122 4.27 7.82 2.30
C LEU A 122 4.74 6.38 2.07
N TRP A 123 5.89 6.04 2.67
CA TRP A 123 6.60 4.80 2.39
C TRP A 123 5.76 3.54 2.61
N PRO A 124 5.08 3.30 3.76
CA PRO A 124 4.41 2.03 4.01
C PRO A 124 3.35 1.69 2.96
N SER A 125 2.46 2.64 2.65
CA SER A 125 1.38 2.42 1.68
C SER A 125 1.88 2.33 0.24
N THR A 126 2.94 3.09 -0.10
CA THR A 126 3.53 3.04 -1.45
C THR A 126 4.31 1.75 -1.64
N GLN A 127 5.09 1.32 -0.65
CA GLN A 127 5.84 0.07 -0.73
C GLN A 127 4.91 -1.15 -0.83
N ALA A 128 3.85 -1.20 -0.02
CA ALA A 128 2.85 -2.25 -0.10
C ALA A 128 2.21 -2.35 -1.50
N LEU A 129 1.92 -1.19 -2.13
CA LEU A 129 1.41 -1.16 -3.50
C LEU A 129 2.45 -1.67 -4.51
N VAL A 130 3.70 -1.23 -4.41
CA VAL A 130 4.80 -1.67 -5.28
C VAL A 130 4.98 -3.19 -5.19
N ASP A 131 4.98 -3.73 -3.97
CA ASP A 131 5.16 -5.17 -3.75
C ASP A 131 3.97 -5.96 -4.32
N ARG A 132 2.75 -5.44 -4.19
CA ARG A 132 1.57 -6.09 -4.78
C ARG A 132 1.58 -6.04 -6.30
N ILE A 133 2.01 -4.92 -6.91
CA ILE A 133 2.19 -4.84 -8.38
C ILE A 133 3.24 -5.84 -8.84
N ARG A 134 4.41 -5.92 -8.18
CA ARG A 134 5.46 -6.91 -8.50
C ARG A 134 4.94 -8.33 -8.43
N THR A 135 4.24 -8.66 -7.35
CA THR A 135 3.65 -9.99 -7.16
C THR A 135 2.66 -10.31 -8.29
N GLY A 136 1.75 -9.40 -8.62
CA GLY A 136 0.77 -9.60 -9.69
C GLY A 136 1.41 -9.76 -11.07
N VAL A 137 2.49 -9.00 -11.36
CA VAL A 137 3.24 -9.17 -12.60
C VAL A 137 3.89 -10.55 -12.68
N ILE A 138 4.46 -11.04 -11.57
CA ILE A 138 5.06 -12.38 -11.50
C ILE A 138 3.98 -13.47 -11.66
N GLU A 139 2.86 -13.33 -10.93
CA GLU A 139 1.73 -14.26 -10.99
C GLU A 139 1.21 -14.44 -12.42
N GLU A 140 1.01 -13.32 -13.15
CA GLU A 140 0.48 -13.38 -14.52
C GLU A 140 1.50 -13.87 -15.56
N LEU A 141 2.75 -13.40 -15.47
CA LEU A 141 3.75 -13.71 -16.50
C LEU A 141 4.47 -15.04 -16.30
N ALA A 142 4.52 -15.56 -15.07
CA ALA A 142 5.09 -16.86 -14.78
C ALA A 142 4.03 -17.98 -14.70
N GLY A 143 2.73 -17.67 -14.77
CA GLY A 143 1.66 -18.68 -14.85
C GLY A 143 1.66 -19.71 -13.72
N GLY A 144 2.15 -19.32 -12.52
CA GLY A 144 2.32 -20.24 -11.38
C GLY A 144 3.66 -20.98 -11.34
N ASP A 145 4.53 -20.86 -12.36
CA ASP A 145 5.92 -21.33 -12.28
C ASP A 145 6.69 -20.52 -11.24
N THR A 146 7.22 -21.21 -10.25
CA THR A 146 8.07 -20.61 -9.18
C THR A 146 9.55 -20.66 -9.53
N GLY A 147 9.92 -21.31 -10.62
CA GLY A 147 11.29 -21.59 -11.06
C GLY A 147 11.87 -20.51 -11.98
N LYS A 148 12.26 -20.94 -13.19
CA LYS A 148 13.05 -20.12 -14.12
C LYS A 148 12.31 -18.88 -14.62
N GLU A 149 11.04 -19.03 -15.01
CA GLU A 149 10.25 -17.91 -15.56
C GLU A 149 10.00 -16.82 -14.51
N ALA A 150 9.64 -17.22 -13.29
CA ALA A 150 9.49 -16.27 -12.20
C ALA A 150 10.81 -15.56 -11.83
N ALA A 151 11.96 -16.25 -11.92
CA ALA A 151 13.27 -15.63 -11.67
C ALA A 151 13.61 -14.60 -12.75
N GLU A 152 13.34 -14.89 -14.02
CA GLU A 152 13.53 -13.97 -15.14
C GLU A 152 12.68 -12.70 -14.97
N VAL A 153 11.38 -12.85 -14.68
CA VAL A 153 10.48 -11.72 -14.41
C VAL A 153 10.99 -10.86 -13.24
N ARG A 154 11.44 -11.49 -12.16
CA ARG A 154 12.02 -10.78 -11.01
C ARG A 154 13.27 -9.98 -11.37
N LEU A 155 14.16 -10.53 -12.20
CA LEU A 155 15.35 -9.83 -12.66
C LEU A 155 15.00 -8.57 -13.45
N ILE A 156 14.04 -8.65 -14.37
CA ILE A 156 13.57 -7.48 -15.11
C ILE A 156 12.93 -6.44 -14.17
N LEU A 157 12.14 -6.89 -13.20
CA LEU A 157 11.54 -5.99 -12.20
C LEU A 157 12.56 -5.30 -11.30
N LEU A 158 13.76 -5.87 -11.09
CA LEU A 158 14.84 -5.23 -10.34
C LEU A 158 15.46 -4.04 -11.08
N ASP A 159 15.43 -4.04 -12.41
CA ASP A 159 15.91 -2.92 -13.23
C ASP A 159 14.90 -1.77 -13.32
N ALA A 160 13.69 -1.94 -12.83
CA ALA A 160 12.70 -0.87 -12.84
C ALA A 160 13.11 0.33 -11.97
N VAL A 161 12.89 1.52 -12.49
CA VAL A 161 12.75 2.77 -11.74
C VAL A 161 11.26 2.99 -11.52
N LEU A 162 10.84 3.26 -10.29
CA LEU A 162 9.44 3.12 -9.90
C LEU A 162 8.53 4.31 -10.29
N GLY A 163 9.09 5.33 -10.97
CA GLY A 163 8.31 6.47 -11.45
C GLY A 163 7.49 7.11 -10.34
N GLN A 164 6.16 7.17 -10.48
CA GLN A 164 5.29 7.77 -9.46
C GLN A 164 5.46 7.15 -8.07
N HIS A 165 5.89 5.91 -7.96
CA HIS A 165 6.09 5.23 -6.69
C HIS A 165 7.49 5.47 -6.07
N ASP A 166 8.35 6.25 -6.71
CA ASP A 166 9.55 6.81 -6.09
C ASP A 166 9.24 8.07 -5.23
N ALA A 167 8.01 8.57 -5.25
CA ALA A 167 7.55 9.75 -4.53
C ALA A 167 7.97 9.81 -3.04
N PRO A 168 7.94 8.73 -2.23
CA PRO A 168 8.37 8.80 -0.84
C PRO A 168 9.82 9.30 -0.67
N TRP A 169 10.73 8.83 -1.51
CA TRP A 169 12.11 9.26 -1.45
C TRP A 169 12.31 10.66 -2.01
N LEU A 170 11.66 10.96 -3.13
CA LEU A 170 11.75 12.27 -3.77
C LEU A 170 11.18 13.37 -2.89
N ALA A 171 10.16 13.07 -2.08
CA ALA A 171 9.64 13.96 -1.04
C ALA A 171 10.65 14.28 0.07
N ALA A 172 11.62 13.40 0.31
CA ALA A 172 12.68 13.61 1.28
C ALA A 172 13.93 14.30 0.72
N PHE A 173 14.00 14.51 -0.59
CA PHE A 173 15.14 15.12 -1.26
C PHE A 173 14.89 16.59 -1.61
N PRO A 174 15.94 17.44 -1.65
CA PRO A 174 15.81 18.84 -2.06
C PRO A 174 15.32 18.98 -3.52
N ALA A 175 14.50 20.01 -3.78
CA ALA A 175 13.93 20.26 -5.11
C ALA A 175 14.95 20.60 -6.18
N ASP A 176 16.07 21.25 -5.81
CA ASP A 176 17.01 21.88 -6.74
C ASP A 176 18.20 20.99 -7.08
N ASP A 177 18.11 19.70 -6.83
CA ASP A 177 19.17 18.74 -7.15
C ASP A 177 18.98 18.19 -8.56
N GLY A 178 19.77 18.67 -9.52
CA GLY A 178 19.61 18.41 -10.96
C GLY A 178 19.23 16.97 -11.36
N PRO A 179 19.98 15.91 -10.95
CA PRO A 179 19.60 14.54 -11.25
C PRO A 179 18.30 14.10 -10.58
N VAL A 180 18.03 14.52 -9.34
CA VAL A 180 16.80 14.22 -8.61
C VAL A 180 15.61 14.95 -9.21
N ASP A 181 15.80 16.17 -9.72
CA ASP A 181 14.75 16.92 -10.40
C ASP A 181 14.30 16.23 -11.69
N ALA A 182 15.23 15.65 -12.46
CA ALA A 182 14.88 14.83 -13.63
C ALA A 182 14.01 13.61 -13.25
N LEU A 183 14.39 12.90 -12.17
CA LEU A 183 13.59 11.78 -11.64
C LEU A 183 12.23 12.25 -11.11
N SER A 184 12.18 13.41 -10.47
CA SER A 184 10.94 14.04 -10.00
C SER A 184 10.00 14.38 -11.15
N ALA A 185 10.53 14.85 -12.29
CA ALA A 185 9.73 15.11 -13.50
C ALA A 185 9.08 13.81 -14.02
N VAL A 186 9.81 12.69 -14.07
CA VAL A 186 9.25 11.39 -14.46
C VAL A 186 8.24 10.91 -13.43
N CYS A 187 8.53 11.00 -12.14
CA CYS A 187 7.63 10.61 -11.05
C CYS A 187 6.26 11.31 -11.14
N ARG A 188 6.26 12.59 -11.45
CA ARG A 188 5.04 13.40 -11.62
C ARG A 188 4.31 13.15 -12.92
N SER A 189 4.87 12.37 -13.86
CA SER A 189 4.37 12.28 -15.22
C SER A 189 4.03 10.87 -15.69
N ALA A 190 4.66 9.82 -15.15
CA ALA A 190 4.52 8.45 -15.64
C ALA A 190 4.54 7.39 -14.52
N GLY A 191 4.23 6.16 -14.90
CA GLY A 191 4.42 4.96 -14.10
C GLY A 191 5.89 4.53 -14.04
N TRP A 192 6.10 3.22 -13.95
CA TRP A 192 7.44 2.62 -13.87
C TRP A 192 8.17 2.73 -15.20
N TRP A 193 9.52 2.72 -15.15
CA TRP A 193 10.31 2.75 -16.36
C TRP A 193 11.63 1.97 -16.21
N TRP A 194 12.16 1.54 -17.36
CA TRP A 194 13.37 0.73 -17.47
C TRP A 194 14.36 1.44 -18.37
N PRO A 195 15.47 1.94 -17.84
CA PRO A 195 16.51 2.60 -18.60
C PRO A 195 17.55 1.62 -19.13
N PHE A 196 17.64 1.49 -20.43
CA PHE A 196 18.72 0.77 -21.12
C PHE A 196 19.53 1.73 -21.98
N ALA A 197 20.74 1.34 -22.37
CA ALA A 197 21.65 2.23 -23.07
C ALA A 197 21.06 2.82 -24.36
N ARG A 198 20.22 2.07 -25.09
CA ARG A 198 19.62 2.50 -26.37
C ARG A 198 18.11 2.69 -26.30
N VAL A 199 17.46 2.12 -25.34
CA VAL A 199 15.98 2.14 -25.22
C VAL A 199 15.59 2.48 -23.79
N ALA A 200 14.60 3.34 -23.62
CA ALA A 200 13.88 3.49 -22.37
C ALA A 200 12.45 2.98 -22.55
N VAL A 201 12.01 2.05 -21.66
CA VAL A 201 10.64 1.55 -21.67
C VAL A 201 9.90 2.21 -20.50
N LEU A 202 8.78 2.86 -20.76
CA LEU A 202 7.95 3.51 -19.76
C LEU A 202 6.57 2.84 -19.69
N SER A 203 5.99 2.77 -18.52
CA SER A 203 4.60 2.32 -18.36
C SER A 203 3.66 3.52 -18.15
N GLU A 204 2.42 3.34 -18.59
CA GLU A 204 1.31 4.20 -18.18
C GLU A 204 1.11 4.16 -16.67
N ARG A 205 0.37 5.14 -16.16
CA ARG A 205 -0.18 5.12 -14.80
C ARG A 205 -1.38 4.18 -14.71
N PRO A 206 -1.77 3.77 -13.49
CA PRO A 206 -3.03 3.09 -13.31
C PRO A 206 -4.20 3.93 -13.85
N SER A 207 -5.19 3.29 -14.46
CA SER A 207 -6.46 3.91 -14.82
C SER A 207 -7.40 4.03 -13.62
N ALA A 208 -7.26 3.12 -12.64
CA ALA A 208 -8.01 3.13 -11.38
C ALA A 208 -7.15 2.66 -10.21
N LEU A 209 -7.36 3.25 -9.04
CA LEU A 209 -6.73 2.87 -7.77
C LEU A 209 -7.71 3.13 -6.64
N HIS A 210 -8.18 2.07 -6.00
CA HIS A 210 -9.09 2.09 -4.87
C HIS A 210 -8.38 1.58 -3.62
N ARG A 211 -8.55 2.30 -2.50
CA ARG A 211 -7.91 2.00 -1.22
C ARG A 211 -8.87 2.23 -0.07
N ASP A 212 -8.71 1.48 1.00
CA ASP A 212 -9.36 1.75 2.28
C ASP A 212 -8.68 2.93 3.02
N GLU A 213 -9.24 3.30 4.17
CA GLU A 213 -8.71 4.37 5.03
C GLU A 213 -7.28 4.10 5.53
N ALA A 214 -6.89 2.83 5.65
CA ALA A 214 -5.52 2.44 6.00
C ALA A 214 -4.55 2.47 4.81
N GLY A 215 -5.03 2.80 3.60
CA GLY A 215 -4.24 2.89 2.37
C GLY A 215 -3.99 1.54 1.69
N ARG A 216 -4.67 0.47 2.09
CA ARG A 216 -4.57 -0.86 1.48
C ARG A 216 -5.48 -0.94 0.25
N LEU A 217 -5.10 -1.72 -0.76
CA LEU A 217 -5.98 -1.98 -1.90
C LEU A 217 -7.31 -2.58 -1.44
N ASP A 218 -8.41 -1.97 -1.85
CA ASP A 218 -9.75 -2.39 -1.46
C ASP A 218 -10.80 -1.95 -2.48
N HIS A 219 -11.50 -2.92 -3.08
CA HIS A 219 -12.63 -2.63 -3.96
C HIS A 219 -13.53 -3.87 -4.09
N GLY A 220 -14.79 -3.77 -3.64
CA GLY A 220 -15.74 -4.88 -3.65
C GLY A 220 -16.39 -5.16 -5.01
N ASP A 221 -16.47 -4.13 -5.88
CA ASP A 221 -17.23 -4.19 -7.13
C ASP A 221 -16.35 -4.27 -8.38
N GLY A 222 -15.04 -4.58 -8.22
CA GLY A 222 -14.13 -4.65 -9.35
C GLY A 222 -12.66 -4.64 -8.94
N PRO A 223 -11.74 -4.30 -9.85
CA PRO A 223 -10.33 -4.24 -9.55
C PRO A 223 -10.02 -3.08 -8.58
N ALA A 224 -9.20 -3.35 -7.57
CA ALA A 224 -8.67 -2.32 -6.68
C ALA A 224 -7.56 -1.49 -7.33
N LEU A 225 -6.87 -2.08 -8.31
CA LEU A 225 -5.92 -1.41 -9.20
C LEU A 225 -6.13 -1.91 -10.62
N ALA A 226 -6.21 -0.99 -11.59
CA ALA A 226 -6.32 -1.33 -13.01
C ALA A 226 -5.40 -0.46 -13.86
N TYR A 227 -4.96 -1.00 -14.99
CA TYR A 227 -4.17 -0.32 -16.00
C TYR A 227 -4.90 -0.30 -17.35
N PRO A 228 -4.51 0.63 -18.29
CA PRO A 228 -5.19 0.78 -19.57
C PRO A 228 -5.16 -0.47 -20.47
N ASP A 229 -4.19 -1.36 -20.30
CA ASP A 229 -4.02 -2.59 -21.06
C ASP A 229 -4.78 -3.80 -20.50
N GLY A 230 -5.55 -3.60 -19.43
CA GLY A 230 -6.33 -4.64 -18.77
C GLY A 230 -5.61 -5.37 -17.63
N PHE A 231 -4.33 -5.08 -17.37
CA PHE A 231 -3.69 -5.59 -16.15
C PHE A 231 -4.40 -5.05 -14.93
N ALA A 232 -4.86 -5.93 -14.04
CA ALA A 232 -5.68 -5.56 -12.90
C ALA A 232 -5.39 -6.41 -11.67
N LEU A 233 -5.47 -5.80 -10.50
CA LEU A 233 -5.31 -6.45 -9.21
C LEU A 233 -6.58 -6.28 -8.38
N HIS A 234 -7.11 -7.38 -7.88
CA HIS A 234 -8.30 -7.39 -7.04
C HIS A 234 -7.91 -7.61 -5.59
N ALA A 235 -8.55 -6.89 -4.69
CA ALA A 235 -8.31 -7.00 -3.26
C ALA A 235 -9.53 -6.58 -2.45
N TRP A 236 -9.71 -7.24 -1.33
CA TRP A 236 -10.66 -6.91 -0.28
C TRP A 236 -9.89 -6.53 0.98
N ARG A 237 -9.97 -5.27 1.41
CA ARG A 237 -9.28 -4.73 2.60
C ARG A 237 -7.80 -5.13 2.68
N GLY A 238 -7.11 -5.04 1.57
CA GLY A 238 -5.70 -5.40 1.43
C GLY A 238 -5.41 -6.86 1.12
N MET A 239 -6.36 -7.76 1.28
CA MET A 239 -6.20 -9.18 0.94
C MET A 239 -6.40 -9.38 -0.57
N PRO A 240 -5.44 -9.96 -1.29
CA PRO A 240 -5.62 -10.33 -2.69
C PRO A 240 -6.73 -11.35 -2.86
N VAL A 241 -7.63 -11.12 -3.81
CA VAL A 241 -8.71 -12.04 -4.14
C VAL A 241 -8.79 -12.25 -5.65
N PRO A 242 -9.23 -13.43 -6.14
CA PRO A 242 -9.48 -13.63 -7.56
C PRO A 242 -10.62 -12.74 -8.08
N ALA A 243 -10.56 -12.32 -9.34
CA ALA A 243 -11.64 -11.56 -9.98
C ALA A 243 -12.99 -12.30 -9.95
N ALA A 244 -12.96 -13.62 -10.25
CA ALA A 244 -14.14 -14.45 -10.20
C ALA A 244 -14.79 -14.54 -8.81
N PHE A 245 -13.97 -14.48 -7.75
CA PHE A 245 -14.45 -14.46 -6.38
C PHE A 245 -15.27 -13.20 -6.07
N LEU A 246 -14.80 -12.03 -6.49
CA LEU A 246 -15.57 -10.79 -6.30
C LEU A 246 -16.90 -10.82 -7.07
N ALA A 247 -16.91 -11.37 -8.29
CA ALA A 247 -18.14 -11.50 -9.07
C ALA A 247 -19.17 -12.44 -8.42
N GLU A 248 -18.74 -13.38 -7.58
CA GLU A 248 -19.60 -14.31 -6.83
C GLU A 248 -20.25 -13.64 -5.60
N LEU A 249 -19.59 -12.66 -4.97
CA LEU A 249 -20.04 -12.08 -3.71
C LEU A 249 -21.51 -11.62 -3.67
N PRO A 250 -22.07 -10.98 -4.71
CA PRO A 250 -23.49 -10.57 -4.70
C PRO A 250 -24.49 -11.73 -4.64
N THR A 251 -24.07 -12.94 -5.00
CA THR A 251 -24.93 -14.14 -5.08
C THR A 251 -24.67 -15.16 -3.97
N LEU A 252 -23.91 -14.78 -2.94
CA LEU A 252 -23.57 -15.66 -1.83
C LEU A 252 -24.79 -16.23 -1.11
N THR A 253 -24.67 -17.51 -0.72
CA THR A 253 -25.60 -18.20 0.17
C THR A 253 -24.84 -18.75 1.39
N PRO A 254 -25.53 -19.03 2.53
CA PRO A 254 -24.89 -19.66 3.68
C PRO A 254 -24.22 -20.99 3.36
N GLU A 255 -24.80 -21.80 2.42
CA GLU A 255 -24.25 -23.06 1.98
C GLU A 255 -22.94 -22.87 1.24
N ARG A 256 -22.85 -21.87 0.33
CA ARG A 256 -21.62 -21.56 -0.40
C ARG A 256 -20.52 -21.07 0.54
N ILE A 257 -20.86 -20.25 1.53
CA ILE A 257 -19.90 -19.79 2.53
C ILE A 257 -19.35 -20.96 3.36
N ARG A 258 -20.23 -21.90 3.74
CA ARG A 258 -19.82 -23.12 4.48
C ARG A 258 -18.94 -24.04 3.64
N ALA A 259 -19.16 -24.11 2.33
CA ALA A 259 -18.41 -24.95 1.39
C ALA A 259 -17.04 -24.38 1.01
N GLU A 260 -16.74 -23.10 1.32
CA GLU A 260 -15.45 -22.50 1.03
C GLU A 260 -14.37 -23.11 1.93
N GLU A 261 -13.34 -23.72 1.32
CA GLU A 261 -12.25 -24.36 2.07
C GLU A 261 -11.17 -23.37 2.50
N ASN A 262 -10.98 -22.28 1.73
CA ASN A 262 -10.00 -21.26 2.06
C ASN A 262 -10.55 -20.36 3.17
N ALA A 263 -9.94 -20.43 4.34
CA ALA A 263 -10.35 -19.67 5.53
C ALA A 263 -10.37 -18.16 5.32
N GLU A 264 -9.41 -17.62 4.55
CA GLU A 264 -9.34 -16.17 4.27
C GLU A 264 -10.44 -15.72 3.29
N LEU A 265 -10.71 -16.50 2.24
CA LEU A 265 -11.82 -16.21 1.33
C LEU A 265 -13.16 -16.35 2.05
N ARG A 266 -13.33 -17.38 2.88
CA ARG A 266 -14.53 -17.56 3.69
C ARG A 266 -14.74 -16.39 4.66
N ARG A 267 -13.67 -15.86 5.24
CA ARG A 267 -13.74 -14.64 6.07
C ARG A 267 -14.29 -13.47 5.28
N VAL A 268 -13.80 -13.25 4.07
CA VAL A 268 -14.29 -12.18 3.18
C VAL A 268 -15.77 -12.39 2.84
N MET A 269 -16.16 -13.62 2.51
CA MET A 269 -17.57 -13.95 2.25
C MET A 269 -18.47 -13.61 3.43
N LEU A 270 -18.07 -13.97 4.67
CA LEU A 270 -18.81 -13.65 5.89
C LEU A 270 -18.88 -12.14 6.15
N GLU A 271 -17.78 -11.41 5.93
CA GLU A 271 -17.76 -9.94 6.05
C GLU A 271 -18.67 -9.27 5.03
N TYR A 272 -18.67 -9.73 3.79
CA TYR A 272 -19.52 -9.20 2.73
C TYR A 272 -21.00 -9.53 2.93
N TYR A 273 -21.30 -10.79 3.27
CA TYR A 273 -22.67 -11.27 3.47
C TYR A 273 -23.34 -10.60 4.67
N GLY A 274 -22.55 -10.24 5.68
CA GLY A 274 -22.98 -9.77 6.98
C GLY A 274 -23.17 -10.92 7.96
N TYR A 275 -22.56 -10.81 9.13
CA TYR A 275 -22.63 -11.85 10.16
C TYR A 275 -24.05 -12.05 10.69
N ASP A 276 -24.80 -10.96 10.89
CA ASP A 276 -26.21 -10.94 11.31
C ASP A 276 -27.10 -11.70 10.32
N ARG A 277 -26.96 -11.40 9.04
CA ARG A 277 -27.69 -12.08 7.98
C ARG A 277 -27.31 -13.56 7.92
N TYR A 278 -26.01 -13.87 7.97
CA TYR A 278 -25.54 -15.25 7.94
C TYR A 278 -26.09 -16.07 9.13
N LEU A 279 -26.09 -15.52 10.34
CA LEU A 279 -26.64 -16.20 11.53
C LEU A 279 -28.13 -16.46 11.38
N THR A 280 -28.87 -15.50 10.85
CA THR A 280 -30.32 -15.65 10.58
C THR A 280 -30.59 -16.70 9.51
N ASP A 281 -29.95 -16.57 8.36
CA ASP A 281 -30.21 -17.40 7.18
C ASP A 281 -29.67 -18.83 7.33
N SER A 282 -28.58 -19.03 8.12
CA SER A 282 -28.02 -20.35 8.43
C SER A 282 -28.79 -21.12 9.49
N GLY A 283 -29.78 -20.50 10.14
CA GLY A 283 -30.51 -21.09 11.25
C GLY A 283 -29.65 -21.29 12.51
N ALA A 284 -28.60 -20.48 12.68
CA ALA A 284 -27.74 -20.55 13.84
C ALA A 284 -28.50 -20.33 15.14
N ARG A 285 -28.05 -21.00 16.21
CA ARG A 285 -28.64 -20.84 17.55
C ARG A 285 -27.66 -20.12 18.48
N PRO A 286 -28.15 -19.19 19.34
CA PRO A 286 -27.28 -18.54 20.29
C PRO A 286 -26.76 -19.55 21.33
N LEU A 287 -25.46 -19.39 21.68
CA LEU A 287 -24.86 -20.17 22.75
C LEU A 287 -25.24 -19.67 24.15
N HIS A 288 -25.32 -18.36 24.30
CA HIS A 288 -25.57 -17.69 25.56
C HIS A 288 -26.19 -16.32 25.34
N ARG A 289 -27.06 -15.90 26.26
CA ARG A 289 -27.63 -14.55 26.27
C ARG A 289 -27.65 -14.04 27.70
N ASP A 290 -27.23 -12.80 27.90
CA ASP A 290 -27.30 -12.06 29.14
C ASP A 290 -27.58 -10.56 28.85
N GLU A 291 -27.47 -9.71 29.87
CA GLU A 291 -27.72 -8.28 29.77
C GLU A 291 -26.72 -7.52 28.88
N THR A 292 -25.56 -8.11 28.62
CA THR A 292 -24.55 -7.50 27.77
C THR A 292 -24.73 -7.82 26.27
N GLY A 293 -25.49 -8.89 25.96
CA GLY A 293 -25.76 -9.26 24.58
C GLY A 293 -26.07 -10.74 24.36
N THR A 294 -25.87 -11.16 23.09
CA THR A 294 -26.08 -12.56 22.69
C THR A 294 -24.78 -13.14 22.13
N LEU A 295 -24.32 -14.25 22.68
CA LEU A 295 -23.14 -14.97 22.16
C LEU A 295 -23.59 -15.98 21.10
N TRP A 296 -22.98 -15.86 19.92
CA TRP A 296 -23.24 -16.73 18.76
C TRP A 296 -22.00 -17.53 18.41
N ARG A 297 -22.22 -18.72 17.85
CA ARG A 297 -21.15 -19.57 17.32
C ARG A 297 -21.52 -20.05 15.93
N ILE A 298 -20.55 -19.91 15.02
CA ILE A 298 -20.59 -20.45 13.67
C ILE A 298 -19.55 -21.54 13.61
N ASP A 299 -19.98 -22.78 13.46
CA ASP A 299 -19.09 -23.92 13.23
C ASP A 299 -18.74 -23.97 11.74
N LEU A 300 -17.45 -23.96 11.45
CA LEU A 300 -16.91 -23.99 10.10
C LEU A 300 -16.27 -25.36 9.82
N ALA A 301 -16.49 -25.90 8.64
CA ALA A 301 -15.89 -27.18 8.26
C ALA A 301 -14.35 -27.02 8.20
N ALA A 302 -13.63 -27.92 8.88
CA ALA A 302 -12.17 -27.98 8.91
C ALA A 302 -11.45 -26.67 9.36
N ASP A 303 -12.14 -25.84 10.11
CA ASP A 303 -11.58 -24.56 10.60
C ASP A 303 -12.04 -24.26 12.02
N GLU A 304 -11.36 -23.30 12.66
CA GLU A 304 -11.73 -22.84 13.99
C GLU A 304 -13.09 -22.12 13.95
N PRO A 305 -14.00 -22.42 14.89
CA PRO A 305 -15.31 -21.79 14.89
C PRO A 305 -15.21 -20.27 15.11
N VAL A 306 -16.03 -19.53 14.41
CA VAL A 306 -16.19 -18.09 14.66
C VAL A 306 -17.19 -17.88 15.80
N VAL A 307 -16.73 -17.23 16.87
CA VAL A 307 -17.57 -16.85 18.00
C VAL A 307 -17.72 -15.34 18.02
N MET A 308 -18.95 -14.87 18.17
CA MET A 308 -19.27 -13.44 18.12
C MET A 308 -20.27 -13.07 19.22
N VAL A 309 -20.13 -11.85 19.72
CA VAL A 309 -21.14 -11.26 20.61
C VAL A 309 -21.91 -10.20 19.82
N GLU A 310 -23.21 -10.36 19.74
CA GLU A 310 -24.17 -9.36 19.31
C GLU A 310 -24.46 -8.43 20.48
N VAL A 311 -24.12 -7.16 20.34
CA VAL A 311 -24.31 -6.12 21.35
C VAL A 311 -25.19 -5.03 20.79
N LEU A 312 -26.26 -4.70 21.50
CA LEU A 312 -27.12 -3.57 21.16
C LEU A 312 -26.54 -2.30 21.80
N ASN A 313 -26.22 -1.29 21.00
CA ASN A 313 -25.76 -0.01 21.54
C ASN A 313 -26.86 0.60 22.44
N SER A 314 -26.51 0.93 23.67
CA SER A 314 -27.43 1.58 24.60
C SER A 314 -27.74 3.05 24.23
N THR A 315 -26.87 3.68 23.44
CA THR A 315 -27.08 5.05 22.95
C THR A 315 -27.91 5.00 21.66
N PRO A 316 -29.10 5.61 21.65
CA PRO A 316 -29.92 5.66 20.44
C PRO A 316 -29.30 6.55 19.37
N GLU A 317 -29.46 6.14 18.11
CA GLU A 317 -29.16 6.96 16.95
C GLU A 317 -30.16 8.16 16.87
N PRO A 318 -29.88 9.19 16.05
CA PRO A 318 -30.77 10.36 15.93
C PRO A 318 -32.20 10.04 15.51
N ASP A 319 -32.46 8.89 14.88
CA ASP A 319 -33.78 8.40 14.48
C ASP A 319 -34.46 7.55 15.57
N GLY A 320 -33.83 7.40 16.75
CA GLY A 320 -34.33 6.62 17.86
C GLY A 320 -34.06 5.12 17.76
N THR A 321 -33.41 4.64 16.73
CA THR A 321 -33.00 3.25 16.59
C THR A 321 -31.74 2.97 17.42
N HIS A 322 -31.48 1.69 17.72
CA HIS A 322 -30.26 1.25 18.36
C HIS A 322 -29.39 0.45 17.40
N ARG A 323 -28.13 0.81 17.30
CA ARG A 323 -27.19 0.10 16.44
C ARG A 323 -26.73 -1.21 17.06
N THR A 324 -26.76 -2.29 16.28
CA THR A 324 -26.19 -3.57 16.67
C THR A 324 -24.74 -3.66 16.26
N TYR A 325 -23.87 -4.05 17.19
CA TYR A 325 -22.46 -4.32 16.95
C TYR A 325 -22.18 -5.81 17.06
N TRP A 326 -21.31 -6.30 16.19
CA TRP A 326 -20.86 -7.69 16.16
C TRP A 326 -19.37 -7.74 16.54
N LEU A 327 -19.08 -8.26 17.71
CA LEU A 327 -17.74 -8.33 18.28
C LEU A 327 -17.21 -9.75 18.11
N ARG A 328 -16.15 -9.93 17.31
CA ARG A 328 -15.47 -11.22 17.21
C ARG A 328 -14.65 -11.45 18.48
N VAL A 329 -14.82 -12.63 19.07
CA VAL A 329 -14.20 -13.01 20.35
C VAL A 329 -13.53 -14.38 20.24
N PRO A 330 -12.62 -14.75 21.17
CA PRO A 330 -11.98 -16.06 21.12
C PRO A 330 -12.99 -17.22 21.10
N PRO A 331 -12.71 -18.31 20.37
CA PRO A 331 -13.57 -19.48 20.27
C PRO A 331 -13.86 -20.17 21.61
N SER A 332 -13.01 -19.95 22.61
CA SER A 332 -13.18 -20.44 23.98
C SER A 332 -14.20 -19.66 24.82
N THR A 333 -14.67 -18.51 24.33
CA THR A 333 -15.65 -17.65 25.03
C THR A 333 -16.96 -18.42 25.25
N ARG A 334 -17.53 -18.33 26.48
CA ARG A 334 -18.72 -19.08 26.89
C ARG A 334 -19.95 -18.22 27.25
N THR A 335 -19.74 -16.93 27.54
CA THR A 335 -20.82 -15.99 27.88
C THR A 335 -20.66 -14.68 27.08
N ALA A 336 -21.78 -13.99 26.84
CA ALA A 336 -21.75 -12.71 26.14
C ALA A 336 -20.91 -11.68 26.92
N ARG A 337 -21.11 -11.60 28.25
CA ARG A 337 -20.34 -10.74 29.14
C ARG A 337 -18.83 -10.99 29.06
N ALA A 338 -18.39 -12.27 29.06
CA ALA A 338 -16.96 -12.58 28.89
C ALA A 338 -16.42 -12.14 27.53
N GLY A 339 -17.20 -12.26 26.47
CA GLY A 339 -16.84 -11.80 25.15
C GLY A 339 -16.67 -10.28 25.08
N VAL A 340 -17.62 -9.53 25.61
CA VAL A 340 -17.52 -8.07 25.66
C VAL A 340 -16.35 -7.63 26.54
N ALA A 341 -16.19 -8.21 27.75
CA ALA A 341 -15.05 -7.90 28.62
C ALA A 341 -13.70 -8.11 27.93
N TRP A 342 -13.55 -9.20 27.20
CA TRP A 342 -12.33 -9.52 26.46
C TRP A 342 -11.95 -8.41 25.45
N THR A 343 -12.91 -7.79 24.78
CA THR A 343 -12.63 -6.70 23.81
C THR A 343 -12.04 -5.45 24.48
N PHE A 344 -12.24 -5.30 25.78
CA PHE A 344 -11.63 -4.24 26.60
C PHE A 344 -10.37 -4.72 27.35
N GLY A 345 -9.92 -5.94 27.13
CA GLY A 345 -8.78 -6.52 27.85
C GLY A 345 -9.07 -6.83 29.32
N LEU A 346 -10.34 -7.05 29.67
CA LEU A 346 -10.81 -7.32 31.02
C LEU A 346 -11.33 -8.76 31.18
N ASP A 347 -11.32 -9.26 32.40
CA ASP A 347 -12.06 -10.46 32.78
C ASP A 347 -13.55 -10.15 32.96
N ALA A 348 -14.42 -11.17 32.77
CA ALA A 348 -15.86 -11.00 32.87
C ALA A 348 -16.32 -10.43 34.22
N GLU A 349 -15.62 -10.75 35.31
CA GLU A 349 -15.90 -10.29 36.67
C GLU A 349 -15.52 -8.83 36.89
N ALA A 350 -14.46 -8.37 36.20
CA ALA A 350 -13.97 -6.99 36.24
C ALA A 350 -14.76 -6.05 35.31
N TYR A 351 -15.54 -6.60 34.38
CA TYR A 351 -16.34 -5.81 33.46
C TYR A 351 -17.60 -5.27 34.16
N ALA A 352 -17.52 -4.00 34.56
CA ALA A 352 -18.63 -3.25 35.19
C ALA A 352 -18.74 -1.87 34.55
N PRO A 353 -19.34 -1.76 33.34
CA PRO A 353 -19.41 -0.48 32.62
C PRO A 353 -20.36 0.48 33.36
N GLU A 354 -19.87 1.68 33.66
CA GLU A 354 -20.70 2.79 34.20
C GLU A 354 -21.65 3.34 33.13
N ARG A 355 -21.26 3.23 31.85
CA ARG A 355 -22.08 3.54 30.68
C ARG A 355 -21.74 2.53 29.57
N GLN A 356 -22.78 2.00 28.96
CA GLN A 356 -22.65 1.22 27.71
C GLN A 356 -22.77 2.22 26.55
N THR A 357 -21.67 2.52 25.92
CA THR A 357 -21.63 3.38 24.72
C THR A 357 -21.22 2.54 23.53
#